data_a1675a82c4477b1a6a6681bd5c870d64
#
_entry.id   a1675a82c4477b1a6a6681bd5c870d64
#
_cell.length_a   1.000
_cell.length_b   1.000
_cell.length_c   1.000
_cell.angle_alpha   90.00
_cell.angle_beta   90.00
_cell.angle_gamma   90.00
#
_symmetry.space_group_name_H-M   'P 1'
#
loop_
_entity.id
_entity.type
_entity.pdbx_description
1 polymer ?
#
loop_
_entity_poly.entity_id
_entity_poly.type
_entity_poly.pdbx_seq_one_letter_code
_entity_poly.pdbx_strand_id
1 'polypeptide(L)'
;MSPEESPWREKYRVRLGAAAGILFIWRAQPTSIVFLLSGMTLGLLGILLRQWAAGCLVKNNELSTQGPYAIVRNPLYLGSLVAAAGLVLAATSFAHPMDLDHGHLDRTLFFWAILWIFIDSIYLPKIRKEETLLRSRFGPDYDAYAQRVPALIPKISRQLRPS
;
A
#
# COMPACT_ATOMS: atom_id res chain seq x y z
N MET A 1 8.61 23.89 -16.30
CA MET A 1 8.22 24.44 -14.97
C MET A 1 7.30 23.41 -14.34
N SER A 2 7.83 22.63 -13.38
CA SER A 2 7.02 21.73 -12.57
C SER A 2 6.11 22.59 -11.68
N PRO A 3 4.81 22.28 -11.54
CA PRO A 3 3.98 22.93 -10.55
C PRO A 3 4.56 22.58 -9.18
N GLU A 4 5.19 23.55 -8.52
CA GLU A 4 5.59 23.42 -7.13
C GLU A 4 4.36 23.04 -6.32
N GLU A 5 4.34 21.82 -5.80
CA GLU A 5 3.36 21.46 -4.79
C GLU A 5 3.59 22.41 -3.62
N SER A 6 2.63 23.32 -3.39
CA SER A 6 2.78 24.33 -2.37
C SER A 6 3.11 23.67 -1.02
N PRO A 7 4.08 24.20 -0.25
CA PRO A 7 4.51 23.61 1.03
C PRO A 7 3.37 23.43 2.04
N TRP A 8 2.28 24.16 1.86
CA TRP A 8 1.04 24.02 2.60
C TRP A 8 0.35 22.67 2.41
N ARG A 9 0.30 22.15 1.17
CA ARG A 9 -0.35 20.86 0.88
C ARG A 9 0.38 19.69 1.54
N GLU A 10 1.70 19.72 1.58
CA GLU A 10 2.50 18.68 2.24
C GLU A 10 2.29 18.69 3.76
N LYS A 11 2.29 19.87 4.37
CA LYS A 11 2.06 20.06 5.81
C LYS A 11 0.66 19.59 6.25
N TYR A 12 -0.37 19.86 5.44
CA TYR A 12 -1.72 19.39 5.74
C TYR A 12 -1.88 17.89 5.55
N ARG A 13 -1.23 17.29 4.55
CA ARG A 13 -1.23 15.82 4.35
C ARG A 13 -0.70 15.08 5.57
N VAL A 14 0.42 15.51 6.13
CA VAL A 14 1.02 14.90 7.32
C VAL A 14 0.10 15.05 8.53
N ARG A 15 -0.47 16.23 8.74
CA ARG A 15 -1.41 16.49 9.85
C ARG A 15 -2.70 15.69 9.72
N LEU A 16 -3.27 15.62 8.52
CA LEU A 16 -4.46 14.81 8.25
C LEU A 16 -4.17 13.32 8.42
N GLY A 17 -3.01 12.84 7.96
CA GLY A 17 -2.57 11.47 8.17
C GLY A 17 -2.40 11.14 9.65
N ALA A 18 -1.79 12.04 10.43
CA ALA A 18 -1.64 11.87 11.87
C ALA A 18 -3.00 11.89 12.59
N ALA A 19 -3.88 12.83 12.25
CA ALA A 19 -5.22 12.91 12.83
C ALA A 19 -6.05 11.66 12.50
N ALA A 20 -5.97 11.17 11.25
CA ALA A 20 -6.63 9.94 10.84
C ALA A 20 -6.06 8.72 11.59
N GLY A 21 -4.74 8.68 11.81
CA GLY A 21 -4.08 7.62 12.61
C GLY A 21 -4.53 7.64 14.07
N ILE A 22 -4.61 8.81 14.70
CA ILE A 22 -5.11 8.98 16.08
C ILE A 22 -6.57 8.55 16.17
N LEU A 23 -7.41 9.01 15.26
CA LEU A 23 -8.82 8.63 15.18
C LEU A 23 -8.99 7.12 14.99
N PHE A 24 -8.15 6.53 14.13
CA PHE A 24 -8.12 5.08 13.90
C PHE A 24 -7.78 4.34 15.20
N ILE A 25 -6.71 4.72 15.90
CA ILE A 25 -6.29 4.09 17.15
C ILE A 25 -7.39 4.23 18.22
N TRP A 26 -7.98 5.41 18.34
CA TRP A 26 -9.05 5.67 19.30
C TRP A 26 -10.32 4.86 19.01
N ARG A 27 -10.63 4.67 17.72
CA ARG A 27 -11.82 3.96 17.27
C ARG A 27 -11.60 2.45 17.10
N ALA A 28 -10.34 2.03 16.91
CA ALA A 28 -9.96 0.63 16.78
C ALA A 28 -10.09 -0.05 18.14
N GLN A 29 -11.09 -0.90 18.28
CA GLN A 29 -11.28 -1.74 19.47
C GLN A 29 -11.18 -3.20 19.05
N PRO A 30 -9.95 -3.77 19.01
CA PRO A 30 -9.77 -5.16 18.62
C PRO A 30 -10.48 -6.08 19.62
N THR A 31 -11.45 -6.83 19.15
CA THR A 31 -12.20 -7.78 19.97
C THR A 31 -11.68 -9.20 19.83
N SER A 32 -10.91 -9.47 18.77
CA SER A 32 -10.36 -10.79 18.48
C SER A 32 -8.83 -10.76 18.44
N ILE A 33 -8.21 -11.55 19.31
CA ILE A 33 -6.75 -11.73 19.33
C ILE A 33 -6.22 -12.30 18.02
N VAL A 34 -7.00 -13.14 17.33
CA VAL A 34 -6.61 -13.73 16.04
C VAL A 34 -6.47 -12.65 14.97
N PHE A 35 -7.47 -11.76 14.85
CA PHE A 35 -7.42 -10.66 13.90
C PHE A 35 -6.34 -9.65 14.27
N LEU A 36 -6.16 -9.37 15.55
CA LEU A 36 -5.08 -8.49 16.03
C LEU A 36 -3.71 -9.04 15.63
N LEU A 37 -3.40 -10.29 15.96
CA LEU A 37 -2.10 -10.89 15.64
C LEU A 37 -1.89 -11.06 14.13
N SER A 38 -2.91 -11.50 13.40
CA SER A 38 -2.83 -11.63 11.94
C SER A 38 -2.62 -10.28 11.26
N GLY A 39 -3.32 -9.24 11.70
CA GLY A 39 -3.19 -7.90 11.18
C GLY A 39 -1.83 -7.28 11.52
N MET A 40 -1.33 -7.46 12.73
CA MET A 40 0.02 -7.02 13.12
C MET A 40 1.10 -7.71 12.28
N THR A 41 0.98 -9.03 12.07
CA THR A 41 1.92 -9.79 11.23
C THR A 41 1.91 -9.29 9.80
N LEU A 42 0.71 -9.12 9.21
CA LEU A 42 0.56 -8.59 7.87
C LEU A 42 1.12 -7.16 7.76
N GLY A 43 0.84 -6.31 8.75
CA GLY A 43 1.35 -4.95 8.84
C GLY A 43 2.89 -4.91 8.87
N LEU A 44 3.49 -5.76 9.70
CA LEU A 44 4.95 -5.89 9.80
C LEU A 44 5.56 -6.35 8.47
N LEU A 45 4.98 -7.34 7.80
CA LEU A 45 5.43 -7.78 6.48
C LEU A 45 5.37 -6.66 5.44
N GLY A 46 4.31 -5.84 5.47
CA GLY A 46 4.20 -4.65 4.62
C GLY A 46 5.31 -3.64 4.88
N ILE A 47 5.62 -3.36 6.14
CA ILE A 47 6.72 -2.46 6.54
C ILE A 47 8.07 -3.03 6.08
N LEU A 48 8.34 -4.31 6.29
CA LEU A 48 9.57 -4.96 5.87
C LEU A 48 9.75 -4.92 4.35
N LEU A 49 8.70 -5.22 3.59
CA LEU A 49 8.70 -5.09 2.13
C LEU A 49 9.02 -3.65 1.69
N ARG A 50 8.42 -2.66 2.34
CA ARG A 50 8.68 -1.25 2.06
C ARG A 50 10.13 -0.87 2.35
N GLN A 51 10.69 -1.31 3.49
CA GLN A 51 12.10 -1.05 3.85
C GLN A 51 13.05 -1.72 2.86
N TRP A 52 12.78 -2.97 2.49
CA TRP A 52 13.56 -3.66 1.46
C TRP A 52 13.52 -2.92 0.13
N ALA A 53 12.33 -2.49 -0.31
CA ALA A 53 12.18 -1.72 -1.54
C ALA A 53 12.93 -0.37 -1.47
N ALA A 54 12.89 0.31 -0.33
CA ALA A 54 13.62 1.57 -0.12
C ALA A 54 15.14 1.37 -0.19
N GLY A 55 15.65 0.24 0.33
CA GLY A 55 17.06 -0.11 0.27
C GLY A 55 17.54 -0.48 -1.14
N CYS A 56 16.65 -1.01 -1.99
CA CYS A 56 16.95 -1.35 -3.39
C CYS A 56 16.72 -0.19 -4.37
N LEU A 57 16.22 0.96 -3.91
CA LEU A 57 15.98 2.11 -4.76
C LEU A 57 17.31 2.76 -5.13
N VAL A 58 17.71 2.64 -6.40
CA VAL A 58 18.91 3.30 -6.90
C VAL A 58 18.63 4.79 -7.00
N LYS A 59 19.44 5.56 -6.27
CA LYS A 59 19.46 7.02 -6.38
C LYS A 59 20.33 7.36 -7.60
N ASN A 60 19.92 8.33 -8.40
CA ASN A 60 20.63 8.88 -9.54
C ASN A 60 20.42 8.17 -10.88
N ASN A 61 19.37 8.58 -11.57
CA ASN A 61 19.18 8.43 -13.01
C ASN A 61 19.12 7.00 -13.58
N GLU A 62 19.08 5.98 -12.74
CA GLU A 62 18.95 4.60 -13.19
C GLU A 62 17.58 4.02 -12.83
N LEU A 63 17.07 3.18 -13.72
CA LEU A 63 15.81 2.47 -13.49
C LEU A 63 16.05 1.31 -12.52
N SER A 64 15.44 1.36 -11.33
CA SER A 64 15.51 0.27 -10.37
C SER A 64 14.69 -0.93 -10.86
N THR A 65 15.35 -2.03 -11.20
CA THR A 65 14.72 -3.25 -11.72
C THR A 65 15.08 -4.50 -10.92
N GLN A 66 15.87 -4.33 -9.84
CA GLN A 66 16.37 -5.43 -9.01
C GLN A 66 15.59 -5.57 -7.68
N GLY A 67 15.80 -6.69 -6.99
CA GLY A 67 15.15 -6.96 -5.71
C GLY A 67 13.62 -6.97 -5.85
N PRO A 68 12.88 -6.29 -4.98
CA PRO A 68 11.43 -6.25 -5.05
C PRO A 68 10.89 -5.58 -6.32
N TYR A 69 11.68 -4.74 -7.00
CA TYR A 69 11.34 -4.15 -8.29
C TYR A 69 11.35 -5.15 -9.45
N ALA A 70 12.00 -6.32 -9.28
CA ALA A 70 11.88 -7.42 -10.24
C ALA A 70 10.53 -8.14 -10.16
N ILE A 71 9.82 -8.02 -9.03
CA ILE A 71 8.55 -8.70 -8.76
C ILE A 71 7.37 -7.81 -9.12
N VAL A 72 7.42 -6.55 -8.68
CA VAL A 72 6.41 -5.51 -8.99
C VAL A 72 7.10 -4.18 -9.22
N ARG A 73 6.53 -3.34 -10.09
CA ARG A 73 7.13 -2.03 -10.42
C ARG A 73 7.05 -1.02 -9.28
N ASN A 74 6.07 -1.18 -8.40
CA ASN A 74 5.78 -0.23 -7.32
C ASN A 74 5.83 -0.88 -5.93
N PRO A 75 6.95 -1.51 -5.52
CA PRO A 75 7.02 -2.26 -4.27
C PRO A 75 6.91 -1.38 -3.03
N LEU A 76 7.33 -0.11 -3.08
CA LEU A 76 7.14 0.85 -1.99
C LEU A 76 5.66 1.10 -1.70
N TYR A 77 4.86 1.22 -2.76
CA TYR A 77 3.41 1.39 -2.63
C TYR A 77 2.76 0.09 -2.17
N LEU A 78 3.15 -1.05 -2.72
CA LEU A 78 2.65 -2.36 -2.30
C LEU A 78 2.91 -2.59 -0.80
N GLY A 79 4.13 -2.34 -0.32
CA GLY A 79 4.47 -2.46 1.09
C GLY A 79 3.61 -1.57 1.99
N SER A 80 3.34 -0.32 1.55
CA SER A 80 2.45 0.59 2.29
C SER A 80 1.00 0.13 2.30
N LEU A 81 0.50 -0.41 1.19
CA LEU A 81 -0.86 -0.94 1.08
C LEU A 81 -1.05 -2.18 1.95
N VAL A 82 -0.07 -3.08 1.95
CA VAL A 82 -0.07 -4.28 2.81
C VAL A 82 -0.03 -3.89 4.28
N ALA A 83 0.80 -2.90 4.65
CA ALA A 83 0.86 -2.39 6.02
C ALA A 83 -0.47 -1.77 6.46
N ALA A 84 -1.11 -0.96 5.60
CA ALA A 84 -2.41 -0.35 5.88
C ALA A 84 -3.52 -1.41 5.99
N ALA A 85 -3.54 -2.40 5.10
CA ALA A 85 -4.48 -3.52 5.17
C ALA A 85 -4.29 -4.32 6.47
N GLY A 86 -3.04 -4.52 6.90
CA GLY A 86 -2.72 -5.15 8.19
C GLY A 86 -3.30 -4.39 9.37
N LEU A 87 -3.19 -3.05 9.39
CA LEU A 87 -3.79 -2.22 10.42
C LEU A 87 -5.32 -2.33 10.43
N VAL A 88 -5.96 -2.28 9.26
CA VAL A 88 -7.42 -2.43 9.15
C VAL A 88 -7.84 -3.82 9.61
N LEU A 89 -7.10 -4.86 9.24
CA LEU A 89 -7.36 -6.22 9.68
C LEU A 89 -7.24 -6.37 11.20
N ALA A 90 -6.20 -5.77 11.82
CA ALA A 90 -6.02 -5.76 13.27
C ALA A 90 -7.17 -5.07 14.01
N ALA A 91 -7.75 -4.03 13.40
CA ALA A 91 -8.90 -3.29 13.93
C ALA A 91 -10.25 -3.95 13.62
N THR A 92 -10.26 -5.01 12.79
CA THR A 92 -11.47 -5.72 12.42
C THR A 92 -12.04 -6.44 13.63
N SER A 93 -13.31 -6.19 13.89
CA SER A 93 -14.10 -6.83 14.93
C SER A 93 -15.24 -7.57 14.27
N PHE A 94 -15.15 -8.90 14.24
CA PHE A 94 -16.33 -9.69 13.91
C PHE A 94 -17.03 -10.01 15.22
N ALA A 95 -18.32 -9.63 15.32
CA ALA A 95 -19.16 -10.05 16.41
C ALA A 95 -19.18 -11.59 16.50
N HIS A 96 -19.19 -12.10 17.71
CA HIS A 96 -19.51 -13.53 17.91
C HIS A 96 -20.84 -13.81 17.23
N PRO A 97 -21.07 -14.99 16.59
CA PRO A 97 -22.34 -15.28 15.90
C PRO A 97 -23.62 -15.11 16.73
N MET A 98 -23.47 -14.97 18.04
CA MET A 98 -24.58 -14.73 18.98
C MET A 98 -24.77 -13.26 19.37
N ASP A 99 -23.85 -12.36 19.03
CA ASP A 99 -23.98 -10.93 19.30
C ASP A 99 -24.63 -10.24 18.09
N LEU A 100 -25.91 -9.95 18.19
CA LEU A 100 -26.68 -9.18 17.21
C LEU A 100 -26.36 -7.68 17.23
N ASP A 101 -25.21 -7.29 17.82
CA ASP A 101 -24.75 -5.91 17.79
C ASP A 101 -24.16 -5.56 16.43
N HIS A 102 -24.98 -4.97 15.57
CA HIS A 102 -24.61 -4.51 14.23
C HIS A 102 -23.46 -3.49 14.22
N GLY A 103 -23.14 -2.86 15.33
CA GLY A 103 -22.10 -1.83 15.43
C GLY A 103 -20.68 -2.31 15.10
N HIS A 104 -20.40 -3.60 15.25
CA HIS A 104 -19.08 -4.16 14.91
C HIS A 104 -18.89 -4.34 13.39
N LEU A 105 -19.94 -4.81 12.70
CA LEU A 105 -19.91 -4.99 11.25
C LEU A 105 -19.81 -3.63 10.54
N ASP A 106 -20.60 -2.66 10.96
CA ASP A 106 -20.59 -1.30 10.40
C ASP A 106 -19.21 -0.65 10.53
N ARG A 107 -18.55 -0.82 11.66
CA ARG A 107 -17.22 -0.30 11.91
C ARG A 107 -16.16 -0.98 11.04
N THR A 108 -16.23 -2.30 10.89
CA THR A 108 -15.32 -3.06 10.01
C THR A 108 -15.48 -2.62 8.57
N LEU A 109 -16.70 -2.55 8.06
CA LEU A 109 -17.00 -2.08 6.71
C LEU A 109 -16.54 -0.63 6.50
N PHE A 110 -16.72 0.23 7.50
CA PHE A 110 -16.25 1.62 7.45
C PHE A 110 -14.74 1.73 7.26
N PHE A 111 -13.92 0.99 8.02
CA PHE A 111 -12.47 1.03 7.86
C PHE A 111 -12.00 0.47 6.50
N TRP A 112 -12.62 -0.62 6.03
CA TRP A 112 -12.32 -1.16 4.71
C TRP A 112 -12.73 -0.21 3.59
N ALA A 113 -13.87 0.47 3.72
CA ALA A 113 -14.31 1.48 2.76
C ALA A 113 -13.35 2.69 2.72
N ILE A 114 -12.92 3.19 3.88
CA ILE A 114 -11.91 4.26 3.95
C ILE A 114 -10.61 3.82 3.28
N LEU A 115 -10.12 2.62 3.57
CA LEU A 115 -8.91 2.10 2.93
C LEU A 115 -9.08 2.03 1.40
N TRP A 116 -10.22 1.54 0.92
CA TRP A 116 -10.53 1.49 -0.50
C TRP A 116 -10.54 2.87 -1.15
N ILE A 117 -11.24 3.83 -0.57
CA ILE A 117 -11.31 5.23 -1.05
C ILE A 117 -9.90 5.84 -1.08
N PHE A 118 -9.09 5.58 -0.06
CA PHE A 118 -7.72 6.07 0.02
C PHE A 118 -6.84 5.49 -1.10
N ILE A 119 -6.98 4.19 -1.39
CA ILE A 119 -6.25 3.53 -2.48
C ILE A 119 -6.64 4.14 -3.82
N ASP A 120 -7.93 4.22 -4.11
CA ASP A 120 -8.44 4.71 -5.38
C ASP A 120 -8.15 6.18 -5.62
N SER A 121 -8.40 7.03 -4.60
CA SER A 121 -8.31 8.48 -4.75
C SER A 121 -6.90 9.03 -4.62
N ILE A 122 -6.00 8.35 -3.92
CA ILE A 122 -4.66 8.88 -3.62
C ILE A 122 -3.56 8.00 -4.22
N TYR A 123 -3.59 6.68 -3.98
CA TYR A 123 -2.50 5.81 -4.38
C TYR A 123 -2.48 5.53 -5.89
N LEU A 124 -3.60 5.16 -6.48
CA LEU A 124 -3.64 4.84 -7.90
C LEU A 124 -3.29 6.04 -8.80
N PRO A 125 -3.82 7.26 -8.57
CA PRO A 125 -3.39 8.43 -9.34
C PRO A 125 -1.91 8.75 -9.17
N LYS A 126 -1.37 8.60 -7.96
CA LYS A 126 0.05 8.84 -7.70
C LYS A 126 0.95 7.84 -8.42
N ILE A 127 0.62 6.55 -8.39
CA ILE A 127 1.33 5.50 -9.12
C ILE A 127 1.31 5.79 -10.63
N ARG A 128 0.14 6.13 -11.19
CA ARG A 128 0.03 6.48 -12.62
C ARG A 128 0.90 7.68 -12.99
N LYS A 129 0.90 8.72 -12.16
CA LYS A 129 1.74 9.91 -12.38
C LYS A 129 3.23 9.56 -12.36
N GLU A 130 3.66 8.73 -11.41
CA GLU A 130 5.04 8.28 -11.28
C GLU A 130 5.45 7.38 -12.46
N GLU A 131 4.59 6.46 -12.89
CA GLU A 131 4.84 5.63 -14.08
C GLU A 131 4.94 6.46 -15.36
N THR A 132 4.12 7.52 -15.50
CA THR A 132 4.22 8.46 -16.62
C THR A 132 5.55 9.21 -16.60
N LEU A 133 6.01 9.66 -15.43
CA LEU A 133 7.30 10.31 -15.26
C LEU A 133 8.46 9.37 -15.58
N LEU A 134 8.41 8.13 -15.11
CA LEU A 134 9.42 7.13 -15.41
C LEU A 134 9.48 6.82 -16.91
N ARG A 135 8.32 6.69 -17.56
CA ARG A 135 8.22 6.48 -19.01
C ARG A 135 8.79 7.65 -19.80
N SER A 136 8.53 8.89 -19.40
CA SER A 136 9.10 10.07 -20.07
C SER A 136 10.63 10.19 -19.88
N ARG A 137 11.17 9.62 -18.78
CA ARG A 137 12.59 9.68 -18.45
C ARG A 137 13.40 8.55 -19.08
N PHE A 138 12.88 7.33 -19.06
CA PHE A 138 13.59 6.12 -19.49
C PHE A 138 13.09 5.54 -20.81
N GLY A 139 12.00 6.06 -21.35
CA GLY A 139 11.48 5.70 -22.68
C GLY A 139 11.32 4.20 -22.91
N PRO A 140 11.96 3.65 -23.97
CA PRO A 140 11.84 2.24 -24.34
C PRO A 140 12.28 1.25 -23.25
N ASP A 141 13.27 1.61 -22.43
CA ASP A 141 13.78 0.75 -21.36
C ASP A 141 12.71 0.56 -20.28
N TYR A 142 11.97 1.62 -19.95
CA TYR A 142 10.83 1.52 -19.05
C TYR A 142 9.69 0.70 -19.65
N ASP A 143 9.40 0.84 -20.94
CA ASP A 143 8.34 0.08 -21.61
C ASP A 143 8.66 -1.42 -21.66
N ALA A 144 9.90 -1.80 -21.95
CA ALA A 144 10.37 -3.18 -21.90
C ALA A 144 10.28 -3.76 -20.48
N TYR A 145 10.61 -2.98 -19.45
CA TYR A 145 10.45 -3.36 -18.06
C TYR A 145 8.97 -3.52 -17.68
N ALA A 146 8.10 -2.58 -18.08
CA ALA A 146 6.68 -2.58 -17.78
C ALA A 146 5.90 -3.74 -18.41
N GLN A 147 6.37 -4.26 -19.55
CA GLN A 147 5.79 -5.45 -20.18
C GLN A 147 6.03 -6.73 -19.37
N ARG A 148 7.18 -6.81 -18.70
CA ARG A 148 7.60 -8.01 -17.94
C ARG A 148 7.13 -7.98 -16.50
N VAL A 149 7.15 -6.82 -15.85
CA VAL A 149 6.89 -6.68 -14.42
C VAL A 149 5.56 -5.97 -14.18
N PRO A 150 4.63 -6.54 -13.40
CA PRO A 150 3.33 -5.92 -13.12
C PRO A 150 3.46 -4.69 -12.21
N ALA A 151 2.44 -3.81 -12.23
CA ALA A 151 2.46 -2.56 -11.47
C ALA A 151 2.46 -2.78 -9.95
N LEU A 152 1.51 -3.57 -9.42
CA LEU A 152 1.30 -3.77 -7.97
C LEU A 152 1.11 -5.24 -7.59
N ILE A 153 0.28 -5.98 -8.34
CA ILE A 153 -0.06 -7.36 -7.99
C ILE A 153 0.94 -8.29 -8.67
N PRO A 154 1.73 -9.06 -7.88
CA PRO A 154 2.67 -10.00 -8.47
C PRO A 154 1.95 -10.99 -9.39
N LYS A 155 2.45 -11.15 -10.61
CA LYS A 155 1.98 -12.24 -11.46
C LYS A 155 2.62 -13.53 -10.94
N ILE A 156 1.82 -14.44 -10.41
CA ILE A 156 2.25 -15.81 -10.14
C ILE A 156 2.37 -16.49 -11.51
N SER A 157 3.48 -16.21 -12.18
CA SER A 157 3.79 -16.84 -13.45
C SER A 157 4.15 -18.28 -13.16
N ARG A 158 3.30 -19.20 -13.59
CA ARG A 158 3.52 -20.64 -13.55
C ARG A 158 4.58 -21.01 -14.61
N GLN A 159 5.76 -20.44 -14.49
CA GLN A 159 6.93 -20.80 -15.31
C GLN A 159 7.85 -21.73 -14.51
N LEU A 160 7.30 -22.85 -14.03
CA LEU A 160 8.06 -24.05 -13.79
C LEU A 160 7.72 -25.02 -14.95
N ARG A 161 8.19 -24.74 -16.15
CA ARG A 161 8.47 -25.77 -17.13
C ARG A 161 9.98 -25.99 -17.09
N PRO A 162 10.46 -27.09 -16.52
CA PRO A 162 11.77 -27.57 -16.86
C PRO A 162 11.70 -28.08 -18.30
N SER A 163 12.59 -27.60 -19.13
CA SER A 163 12.94 -28.18 -20.41
C SER A 163 13.58 -29.54 -20.22
#